data_475812af33ff3370ccc084637d1fa3d7
#
_entry.id   475812af33ff3370ccc084637d1fa3d7
#
_cell.length_a   1.000
_cell.length_b   1.000
_cell.length_c   1.000
_cell.angle_alpha   90.00
_cell.angle_beta   90.00
_cell.angle_gamma   90.00
#
_symmetry.space_group_name_H-M   'P 1'
#
loop_
_entity.id
_entity.type
_entity.pdbx_description
1 polymer ?
#
loop_
_entity_poly.entity_id
_entity_poly.type
_entity_poly.pdbx_seq_one_letter_code
_entity_poly.pdbx_strand_id
1 'polypeptide(L)'
;MAKRIICIGDSNTWGYDPRSFGGDRYPEGVRWTSLLGDAWQVENLGENGREIPVSDFAVRVLLVQISARLPADGLCVMLGTNDLLCGVSPAETARRMEGFLDRLRDCDLPLLLVAPPLMQRGAWVENEALLENARALAPLYRELAERCGAFFCDAAAWDIPVVFDGVHFSEDGHRRFAKQMQRVFQTVFR
;
A
#
# COMPACT_ATOMS: atom_id res chain seq x y z
N MET A 1 -20.83 12.95 -6.85
CA MET A 1 -20.71 12.13 -5.62
C MET A 1 -19.25 11.78 -5.43
N ALA A 2 -18.77 11.66 -4.18
CA ALA A 2 -17.42 11.19 -3.92
C ALA A 2 -17.26 9.74 -4.40
N LYS A 3 -16.12 9.42 -5.00
CA LYS A 3 -15.78 8.04 -5.41
C LYS A 3 -15.27 7.25 -4.22
N ARG A 4 -15.70 6.00 -4.12
CA ARG A 4 -15.36 5.11 -3.02
C ARG A 4 -14.25 4.16 -3.42
N ILE A 5 -13.08 4.27 -2.77
CA ILE A 5 -11.91 3.45 -3.06
C ILE A 5 -11.56 2.60 -1.84
N ILE A 6 -11.42 1.30 -2.05
CA ILE A 6 -10.96 0.38 -1.01
C ILE A 6 -9.43 0.29 -1.09
N CYS A 7 -8.74 0.74 -0.04
CA CYS A 7 -7.29 0.74 0.05
C CYS A 7 -6.81 -0.42 0.92
N ILE A 8 -6.14 -1.39 0.30
CA ILE A 8 -5.54 -2.57 0.93
C ILE A 8 -4.06 -2.29 1.11
N GLY A 9 -3.55 -2.42 2.33
CA GLY A 9 -2.14 -2.13 2.62
C GLY A 9 -1.70 -2.59 4.00
N ASP A 10 -0.50 -2.20 4.34
CA ASP A 10 0.16 -2.46 5.62
C ASP A 10 -0.05 -1.33 6.64
N SER A 11 0.89 -1.21 7.58
CA SER A 11 0.91 -0.18 8.64
C SER A 11 0.92 1.25 8.09
N ASN A 12 1.56 1.52 6.95
CA ASN A 12 1.56 2.83 6.32
C ASN A 12 0.18 3.20 5.75
N THR A 13 -0.60 2.23 5.31
CA THR A 13 -2.00 2.43 4.91
C THR A 13 -2.90 2.52 6.14
N TRP A 14 -2.69 1.67 7.14
CA TRP A 14 -3.42 1.74 8.41
C TRP A 14 -3.22 3.09 9.10
N GLY A 15 -2.00 3.64 9.04
CA GLY A 15 -1.62 4.91 9.64
C GLY A 15 -0.98 4.73 11.02
N TYR A 16 -0.09 3.75 11.18
CA TYR A 16 0.64 3.47 12.40
C TYR A 16 1.55 4.63 12.80
N ASP A 17 1.47 5.06 14.08
CA ASP A 17 2.39 6.04 14.69
C ASP A 17 3.42 5.32 15.59
N PRO A 18 4.64 5.08 15.11
CA PRO A 18 5.66 4.37 15.89
C PRO A 18 6.20 5.18 17.09
N ARG A 19 5.83 6.45 17.21
CA ARG A 19 6.17 7.27 18.39
C ARG A 19 5.20 7.06 19.56
N SER A 20 4.05 6.44 19.30
CA SER A 20 3.08 6.13 20.33
C SER A 20 3.53 4.93 21.18
N PHE A 21 3.32 5.00 22.47
CA PHE A 21 3.76 3.97 23.41
C PHE A 21 2.94 2.66 23.31
N GLY A 22 1.74 2.73 22.72
CA GLY A 22 0.80 1.62 22.62
C GLY A 22 0.64 1.06 21.20
N GLY A 23 1.43 1.52 20.22
CA GLY A 23 1.24 1.13 18.82
C GLY A 23 -0.01 1.75 18.22
N ASP A 24 -0.34 2.96 18.62
CA ASP A 24 -1.55 3.66 18.20
C ASP A 24 -1.49 4.09 16.73
N ARG A 25 -2.62 4.52 16.28
CA ARG A 25 -2.83 5.05 14.93
C ARG A 25 -2.74 6.57 14.96
N TYR A 26 -2.11 7.17 13.95
CA TYR A 26 -2.21 8.62 13.75
C TYR A 26 -3.67 9.08 13.76
N PRO A 27 -3.96 10.30 14.25
CA PRO A 27 -5.29 10.90 14.14
C PRO A 27 -5.78 10.93 12.69
N GLU A 28 -7.08 10.96 12.50
CA GLU A 28 -7.70 10.96 11.18
C GLU A 28 -7.18 12.09 10.28
N GLY A 29 -7.03 13.30 10.82
CA GLY A 29 -6.49 14.44 10.09
C GLY A 29 -5.01 14.37 9.70
N VAL A 30 -4.31 13.26 9.99
CA VAL A 30 -2.90 13.03 9.65
C VAL A 30 -2.73 11.92 8.63
N ARG A 31 -3.58 10.89 8.69
CA ARG A 31 -3.45 9.69 7.83
C ARG A 31 -3.71 10.04 6.37
N TRP A 32 -2.84 9.57 5.48
CA TRP A 32 -2.96 9.86 4.04
C TRP A 32 -4.31 9.46 3.46
N THR A 33 -4.91 8.37 3.94
CA THR A 33 -6.21 7.88 3.50
C THR A 33 -7.36 8.82 3.81
N SER A 34 -7.21 9.70 4.78
CA SER A 34 -8.19 10.71 5.18
C SER A 34 -7.89 12.10 4.61
N LEU A 35 -6.71 12.29 3.99
CA LEU A 35 -6.26 13.58 3.44
C LEU A 35 -6.49 13.73 1.93
N LEU A 36 -7.22 12.82 1.30
CA LEU A 36 -7.43 12.83 -0.15
C LEU A 36 -8.48 13.85 -0.63
N GLY A 37 -9.17 14.51 0.30
CA GLY A 37 -10.20 15.51 0.02
C GLY A 37 -11.57 14.91 -0.31
N ASP A 38 -12.57 15.76 -0.42
CA ASP A 38 -14.00 15.40 -0.46
C ASP A 38 -14.44 14.63 -1.72
N ALA A 39 -13.58 14.60 -2.73
CA ALA A 39 -13.83 13.80 -3.94
C ALA A 39 -13.68 12.29 -3.73
N TRP A 40 -13.09 11.87 -2.59
CA TRP A 40 -12.73 10.49 -2.31
C TRP A 40 -13.23 10.03 -0.95
N GLN A 41 -13.96 8.92 -0.94
CA GLN A 41 -14.27 8.17 0.27
C GLN A 41 -13.38 6.94 0.31
N VAL A 42 -12.46 6.87 1.28
CA VAL A 42 -11.52 5.75 1.40
C VAL A 42 -11.99 4.76 2.45
N GLU A 43 -12.19 3.52 2.03
CA GLU A 43 -12.33 2.37 2.89
C GLU A 43 -10.93 1.81 3.20
N ASN A 44 -10.41 2.14 4.36
CA ASN A 44 -9.05 1.78 4.75
C ASN A 44 -9.01 0.35 5.32
N LEU A 45 -8.48 -0.58 4.53
CA LEU A 45 -8.17 -1.97 4.91
C LEU A 45 -6.67 -2.18 5.17
N GLY A 46 -5.99 -1.16 5.68
CA GLY A 46 -4.62 -1.30 6.18
C GLY A 46 -4.57 -2.14 7.47
N GLU A 47 -3.47 -2.85 7.67
CA GLU A 47 -3.22 -3.67 8.87
C GLU A 47 -1.74 -3.70 9.19
N ASN A 48 -1.38 -3.52 10.47
CA ASN A 48 0.01 -3.52 10.90
C ASN A 48 0.68 -4.87 10.63
N GLY A 49 1.89 -4.83 10.05
CA GLY A 49 2.67 -6.03 9.76
C GLY A 49 2.15 -6.88 8.59
N ARG A 50 1.14 -6.41 7.85
CA ARG A 50 0.58 -7.21 6.76
C ARG A 50 1.60 -7.45 5.67
N GLU A 51 1.94 -8.72 5.44
CA GLU A 51 2.54 -9.22 4.20
C GLU A 51 1.48 -9.44 3.12
N ILE A 52 1.91 -9.71 1.90
CA ILE A 52 0.99 -10.09 0.81
C ILE A 52 0.28 -11.39 1.18
N PRO A 53 -1.07 -11.44 1.17
CA PRO A 53 -1.81 -12.66 1.50
C PRO A 53 -1.53 -13.78 0.48
N VAL A 54 -0.96 -14.90 0.94
CA VAL A 54 -0.65 -16.06 0.10
C VAL A 54 -1.50 -17.27 0.40
N SER A 55 -2.07 -17.38 1.62
CA SER A 55 -2.93 -18.51 1.97
C SER A 55 -4.37 -18.25 1.54
N ASP A 56 -5.08 -19.30 1.13
CA ASP A 56 -6.50 -19.22 0.77
C ASP A 56 -7.35 -18.63 1.90
N PHE A 57 -7.00 -18.91 3.15
CA PHE A 57 -7.70 -18.36 4.30
C PHE A 57 -7.54 -16.86 4.39
N ALA A 58 -6.29 -16.35 4.34
CA ALA A 58 -6.00 -14.91 4.44
C ALA A 58 -6.65 -14.13 3.28
N VAL A 59 -6.56 -14.66 2.06
CA VAL A 59 -7.21 -14.06 0.88
C VAL A 59 -8.73 -14.03 1.06
N ARG A 60 -9.34 -15.14 1.52
CA ARG A 60 -10.78 -15.20 1.73
C ARG A 60 -11.26 -14.20 2.79
N VAL A 61 -10.56 -14.07 3.90
CA VAL A 61 -10.87 -13.06 4.92
C VAL A 61 -10.90 -11.65 4.32
N LEU A 62 -9.90 -11.33 3.52
CA LEU A 62 -9.83 -10.02 2.88
C LEU A 62 -10.93 -9.82 1.82
N LEU A 63 -11.25 -10.82 1.02
CA LEU A 63 -12.36 -10.77 0.06
C LEU A 63 -13.72 -10.54 0.76
N VAL A 64 -13.95 -11.13 1.93
CA VAL A 64 -15.15 -10.86 2.74
C VAL A 64 -15.16 -9.41 3.21
N GLN A 65 -14.02 -8.87 3.65
CA GLN A 65 -13.92 -7.46 4.04
C GLN A 65 -14.18 -6.51 2.87
N ILE A 66 -13.68 -6.83 1.67
CA ILE A 66 -13.96 -6.07 0.44
C ILE A 66 -15.45 -6.13 0.12
N SER A 67 -16.03 -7.32 0.09
CA SER A 67 -17.45 -7.51 -0.25
C SER A 67 -18.39 -6.73 0.69
N ALA A 68 -18.06 -6.63 1.97
CA ALA A 68 -18.81 -5.84 2.94
C ALA A 68 -18.74 -4.31 2.70
N ARG A 69 -17.85 -3.86 1.81
CA ARG A 69 -17.63 -2.44 1.47
C ARG A 69 -18.09 -2.07 0.07
N LEU A 70 -18.70 -3.00 -0.64
CA LEU A 70 -19.32 -2.72 -1.94
C LEU A 70 -20.65 -1.96 -1.78
N PRO A 71 -21.07 -1.14 -2.74
CA PRO A 71 -20.34 -0.86 -3.97
C PRO A 71 -19.14 0.06 -3.77
N ALA A 72 -18.11 -0.09 -4.61
CA ALA A 72 -16.91 0.74 -4.66
C ALA A 72 -16.54 1.04 -6.12
N ASP A 73 -15.76 2.11 -6.32
CA ASP A 73 -15.30 2.55 -7.65
C ASP A 73 -13.92 2.00 -8.01
N GLY A 74 -13.20 1.38 -7.06
CA GLY A 74 -11.91 0.78 -7.32
C GLY A 74 -11.19 0.22 -6.09
N LEU A 75 -10.14 -0.55 -6.38
CA LEU A 75 -9.22 -1.13 -5.40
C LEU A 75 -7.84 -0.48 -5.55
N CYS A 76 -7.21 -0.14 -4.44
CA CYS A 76 -5.83 0.32 -4.37
C CYS A 76 -5.04 -0.62 -3.46
N VAL A 77 -3.99 -1.25 -3.98
CA VAL A 77 -3.14 -2.21 -3.25
C VAL A 77 -1.74 -1.65 -3.09
N MET A 78 -1.27 -1.51 -1.86
CA MET A 78 0.10 -1.12 -1.52
C MET A 78 0.63 -2.06 -0.43
N LEU A 79 1.35 -3.09 -0.83
CA LEU A 79 1.97 -4.12 0.01
C LEU A 79 3.35 -4.51 -0.55
N GLY A 80 4.12 -5.27 0.22
CA GLY A 80 5.43 -5.80 -0.14
C GLY A 80 6.55 -5.33 0.79
N THR A 81 6.37 -4.23 1.51
CA THR A 81 7.37 -3.74 2.47
C THR A 81 7.65 -4.80 3.55
N ASN A 82 6.60 -5.38 4.15
CA ASN A 82 6.77 -6.39 5.20
C ASN A 82 7.33 -7.70 4.66
N ASP A 83 6.99 -8.10 3.43
CA ASP A 83 7.62 -9.26 2.78
C ASP A 83 9.13 -9.08 2.70
N LEU A 84 9.61 -7.92 2.24
CA LEU A 84 11.04 -7.60 2.18
C LEU A 84 11.68 -7.56 3.58
N LEU A 85 11.02 -6.96 4.58
CA LEU A 85 11.48 -6.93 5.97
C LEU A 85 11.59 -8.32 6.57
N CYS A 86 10.71 -9.24 6.19
CA CYS A 86 10.74 -10.66 6.55
C CYS A 86 11.75 -11.48 5.72
N GLY A 87 12.55 -10.84 4.87
CA GLY A 87 13.63 -11.50 4.11
C GLY A 87 13.16 -12.17 2.81
N VAL A 88 11.94 -11.91 2.36
CA VAL A 88 11.44 -12.38 1.06
C VAL A 88 12.14 -11.60 -0.05
N SER A 89 12.62 -12.28 -1.08
CA SER A 89 13.26 -11.61 -2.21
C SER A 89 12.28 -10.76 -3.01
N PRO A 90 12.73 -9.71 -3.72
CA PRO A 90 11.85 -8.89 -4.57
C PRO A 90 11.09 -9.70 -5.62
N ALA A 91 11.75 -10.67 -6.23
CA ALA A 91 11.13 -11.55 -7.24
C ALA A 91 10.02 -12.43 -6.64
N GLU A 92 10.26 -12.99 -5.45
CA GLU A 92 9.24 -13.79 -4.76
C GLU A 92 8.10 -12.90 -4.23
N THR A 93 8.40 -11.69 -3.76
CA THR A 93 7.40 -10.70 -3.37
C THR A 93 6.49 -10.34 -4.56
N ALA A 94 7.06 -10.12 -5.75
CA ALA A 94 6.29 -9.87 -6.96
C ALA A 94 5.44 -11.09 -7.37
N ARG A 95 5.95 -12.31 -7.23
CA ARG A 95 5.20 -13.55 -7.49
C ARG A 95 4.01 -13.72 -6.52
N ARG A 96 4.22 -13.43 -5.22
CA ARG A 96 3.13 -13.41 -4.23
C ARG A 96 2.05 -12.38 -4.60
N MET A 97 2.47 -11.18 -5.02
CA MET A 97 1.56 -10.13 -5.45
C MET A 97 0.77 -10.57 -6.68
N GLU A 98 1.38 -11.22 -7.67
CA GLU A 98 0.69 -11.74 -8.85
C GLU A 98 -0.45 -12.68 -8.45
N GLY A 99 -0.18 -13.67 -7.61
CA GLY A 99 -1.20 -14.59 -7.12
C GLY A 99 -2.31 -13.90 -6.32
N PHE A 100 -1.97 -12.84 -5.58
CA PHE A 100 -2.96 -12.06 -4.85
C PHE A 100 -3.84 -11.21 -5.78
N LEU A 101 -3.24 -10.50 -6.77
CA LEU A 101 -4.00 -9.71 -7.74
C LEU A 101 -4.94 -10.59 -8.59
N ASP A 102 -4.53 -11.80 -8.94
CA ASP A 102 -5.41 -12.74 -9.66
C ASP A 102 -6.68 -13.07 -8.88
N ARG A 103 -6.59 -13.15 -7.55
CA ARG A 103 -7.75 -13.38 -6.67
C ARG A 103 -8.63 -12.13 -6.52
N LEU A 104 -8.08 -10.94 -6.69
CA LEU A 104 -8.85 -9.69 -6.64
C LEU A 104 -9.64 -9.41 -7.91
N ARG A 105 -9.32 -10.05 -9.04
CA ARG A 105 -10.06 -9.90 -10.30
C ARG A 105 -11.54 -10.26 -10.18
N ASP A 106 -11.87 -11.20 -9.30
CA ASP A 106 -13.26 -11.60 -9.05
C ASP A 106 -14.13 -10.46 -8.47
N CYS A 107 -13.49 -9.38 -8.00
CA CYS A 107 -14.22 -8.21 -7.51
C CYS A 107 -14.77 -7.32 -8.64
N ASP A 108 -14.31 -7.51 -9.89
CA ASP A 108 -14.70 -6.74 -11.07
C ASP A 108 -14.60 -5.20 -10.88
N LEU A 109 -13.52 -4.75 -10.25
CA LEU A 109 -13.24 -3.36 -9.95
C LEU A 109 -11.92 -2.91 -10.61
N PRO A 110 -11.81 -1.65 -11.07
CA PRO A 110 -10.53 -1.08 -11.46
C PRO A 110 -9.49 -1.26 -10.33
N LEU A 111 -8.33 -1.82 -10.67
CA LEU A 111 -7.28 -2.17 -9.72
C LEU A 111 -6.04 -1.30 -9.93
N LEU A 112 -5.60 -0.62 -8.88
CA LEU A 112 -4.36 0.13 -8.83
C LEU A 112 -3.34 -0.60 -7.94
N LEU A 113 -2.22 -1.02 -8.53
CA LEU A 113 -1.05 -1.52 -7.81
C LEU A 113 -0.08 -0.36 -7.55
N VAL A 114 0.24 -0.13 -6.29
CA VAL A 114 1.21 0.89 -5.85
C VAL A 114 2.48 0.19 -5.38
N ALA A 115 3.62 0.45 -6.03
CA ALA A 115 4.91 0.11 -5.47
C ALA A 115 5.14 0.99 -4.22
N PRO A 116 5.43 0.40 -3.03
CA PRO A 116 5.59 1.19 -1.81
C PRO A 116 6.72 2.23 -1.92
N PRO A 117 6.63 3.37 -1.22
CA PRO A 117 7.76 4.27 -1.06
C PRO A 117 8.99 3.54 -0.51
N LEU A 118 10.17 4.00 -0.90
CA LEU A 118 11.42 3.38 -0.47
C LEU A 118 11.60 3.51 1.04
N MET A 119 12.00 2.41 1.65
CA MET A 119 12.54 2.41 3.00
C MET A 119 13.82 3.26 3.04
N GLN A 120 14.13 3.83 4.20
CA GLN A 120 15.32 4.61 4.47
C GLN A 120 16.13 3.97 5.59
N ARG A 121 17.41 4.33 5.75
CA ARG A 121 18.18 3.86 6.90
C ARG A 121 17.51 4.28 8.21
N GLY A 122 17.36 3.34 9.11
CA GLY A 122 16.68 3.54 10.39
C GLY A 122 16.78 2.30 11.28
N ALA A 123 16.12 2.31 12.41
CA ALA A 123 16.23 1.24 13.40
C ALA A 123 15.79 -0.15 12.89
N TRP A 124 14.92 -0.20 11.88
CA TRP A 124 14.48 -1.46 11.27
C TRP A 124 15.14 -1.74 9.91
N VAL A 125 15.90 -0.77 9.39
CA VAL A 125 16.52 -0.85 8.07
C VAL A 125 18.03 -0.58 8.23
N GLU A 126 18.74 -1.56 8.76
CA GLU A 126 20.15 -1.42 9.13
C GLU A 126 21.12 -1.76 7.99
N ASN A 127 20.70 -2.59 7.03
CA ASN A 127 21.60 -3.08 5.97
C ASN A 127 21.22 -2.55 4.58
N GLU A 128 22.23 -2.40 3.73
CA GLU A 128 22.06 -1.89 2.36
C GLU A 128 21.29 -2.88 1.46
N ALA A 129 21.44 -4.18 1.69
CA ALA A 129 20.76 -5.19 0.88
C ALA A 129 19.24 -5.05 0.93
N LEU A 130 18.68 -4.64 2.08
CA LEU A 130 17.24 -4.38 2.21
C LEU A 130 16.80 -3.16 1.40
N LEU A 131 17.64 -2.11 1.36
CA LEU A 131 17.37 -0.92 0.52
C LEU A 131 17.48 -1.26 -0.97
N GLU A 132 18.43 -2.09 -1.37
CA GLU A 132 18.55 -2.58 -2.74
C GLU A 132 17.33 -3.42 -3.14
N ASN A 133 16.87 -4.30 -2.27
CA ASN A 133 15.66 -5.09 -2.48
C ASN A 133 14.43 -4.18 -2.63
N ALA A 134 14.31 -3.13 -1.83
CA ALA A 134 13.21 -2.18 -1.96
C ALA A 134 13.23 -1.46 -3.32
N ARG A 135 14.41 -1.06 -3.81
CA ARG A 135 14.57 -0.43 -5.13
C ARG A 135 14.21 -1.40 -6.27
N ALA A 136 14.50 -2.68 -6.10
CA ALA A 136 14.23 -3.70 -7.11
C ALA A 136 12.73 -4.04 -7.26
N LEU A 137 11.90 -3.71 -6.28
CA LEU A 137 10.48 -4.12 -6.28
C LEU A 137 9.64 -3.33 -7.30
N ALA A 138 9.85 -2.02 -7.43
CA ALA A 138 9.02 -1.18 -8.29
C ALA A 138 9.05 -1.58 -9.79
N PRO A 139 10.20 -1.88 -10.41
CA PRO A 139 10.24 -2.42 -11.78
C PRO A 139 9.44 -3.71 -11.94
N LEU A 140 9.57 -4.64 -10.99
CA LEU A 140 8.84 -5.92 -11.02
C LEU A 140 7.32 -5.72 -10.90
N TYR A 141 6.89 -4.77 -10.07
CA TYR A 141 5.47 -4.43 -9.94
C TYR A 141 4.92 -3.73 -11.18
N ARG A 142 5.73 -2.93 -11.87
CA ARG A 142 5.34 -2.33 -13.15
C ARG A 142 5.04 -3.40 -14.19
N GLU A 143 5.98 -4.33 -14.39
CA GLU A 143 5.81 -5.45 -15.31
C GLU A 143 4.61 -6.33 -14.95
N LEU A 144 4.42 -6.56 -13.65
CA LEU A 144 3.27 -7.31 -13.15
C LEU A 144 1.95 -6.60 -13.45
N ALA A 145 1.85 -5.31 -13.18
CA ALA A 145 0.64 -4.53 -13.43
C ALA A 145 0.27 -4.56 -14.93
N GLU A 146 1.25 -4.42 -15.83
CA GLU A 146 1.05 -4.53 -17.27
C GLU A 146 0.48 -5.91 -17.67
N ARG A 147 1.06 -7.01 -17.14
CA ARG A 147 0.57 -8.38 -17.40
C ARG A 147 -0.83 -8.63 -16.85
N CYS A 148 -1.13 -8.06 -15.69
CA CYS A 148 -2.41 -8.24 -15.02
C CYS A 148 -3.50 -7.28 -15.48
N GLY A 149 -3.20 -6.29 -16.33
CA GLY A 149 -4.15 -5.25 -16.74
C GLY A 149 -4.54 -4.32 -15.59
N ALA A 150 -3.69 -4.18 -14.58
CA ALA A 150 -3.86 -3.24 -13.47
C ALA A 150 -3.21 -1.88 -13.80
N PHE A 151 -3.74 -0.80 -13.24
CA PHE A 151 -3.04 0.47 -13.21
C PHE A 151 -1.82 0.37 -12.29
N PHE A 152 -0.76 1.11 -12.61
CA PHE A 152 0.46 1.12 -11.81
C PHE A 152 0.81 2.51 -11.31
N CYS A 153 1.27 2.59 -10.07
CA CYS A 153 1.84 3.78 -9.45
C CYS A 153 3.19 3.47 -8.82
N ASP A 154 4.23 4.18 -9.25
CA ASP A 154 5.57 4.10 -8.69
C ASP A 154 5.75 5.09 -7.55
N ALA A 155 5.32 4.73 -6.34
CA ALA A 155 5.56 5.57 -5.18
C ALA A 155 6.98 5.41 -4.62
N ALA A 156 7.76 4.42 -5.07
CA ALA A 156 9.18 4.32 -4.76
C ALA A 156 10.00 5.50 -5.32
N ALA A 157 9.50 6.16 -6.37
CA ALA A 157 10.10 7.37 -6.93
C ALA A 157 9.77 8.66 -6.14
N TRP A 158 8.94 8.56 -5.08
CA TRP A 158 8.55 9.73 -4.29
C TRP A 158 9.45 9.90 -3.07
N ASP A 159 9.80 11.15 -2.76
CA ASP A 159 10.50 11.50 -1.53
C ASP A 159 9.49 11.60 -0.38
N ILE A 160 9.19 10.46 0.25
CA ILE A 160 8.24 10.34 1.35
C ILE A 160 9.01 10.26 2.67
N PRO A 161 8.94 11.28 3.54
CA PRO A 161 9.61 11.25 4.83
C PRO A 161 9.07 10.14 5.74
N VAL A 162 9.99 9.36 6.29
CA VAL A 162 9.72 8.33 7.29
C VAL A 162 10.22 8.76 8.67
N VAL A 163 9.84 8.04 9.72
CA VAL A 163 10.32 8.27 11.08
C VAL A 163 11.64 7.51 11.34
N PHE A 164 12.11 7.50 12.58
CA PHE A 164 13.39 6.94 13.02
C PHE A 164 13.61 5.46 12.67
N ASP A 165 12.54 4.71 12.45
CA ASP A 165 12.64 3.27 12.10
C ASP A 165 13.01 3.02 10.64
N GLY A 166 12.86 4.02 9.77
CA GLY A 166 13.19 3.94 8.34
C GLY A 166 12.08 3.33 7.47
N VAL A 167 10.90 3.04 8.03
CA VAL A 167 9.79 2.35 7.37
C VAL A 167 8.49 3.15 7.40
N HIS A 168 8.09 3.60 8.59
CA HIS A 168 6.79 4.22 8.78
C HIS A 168 6.79 5.71 8.42
N PHE A 169 5.74 6.14 7.75
CA PHE A 169 5.58 7.53 7.36
C PHE A 169 5.55 8.46 8.57
N SER A 170 6.26 9.57 8.50
CA SER A 170 6.05 10.68 9.41
C SER A 170 4.73 11.40 9.08
N GLU A 171 4.30 12.33 9.93
CA GLU A 171 3.14 13.17 9.62
C GLU A 171 3.30 13.92 8.29
N ASP A 172 4.52 14.42 8.00
CA ASP A 172 4.83 15.04 6.71
C ASP A 172 4.82 14.01 5.57
N GLY A 173 5.30 12.79 5.84
CA GLY A 173 5.22 11.67 4.91
C GLY A 173 3.79 11.37 4.52
N HIS A 174 2.88 11.27 5.48
CA HIS A 174 1.44 11.09 5.20
C HIS A 174 0.86 12.22 4.36
N ARG A 175 1.18 13.49 4.65
CA ARG A 175 0.72 14.64 3.87
C ARG A 175 1.25 14.62 2.43
N ARG A 176 2.54 14.36 2.25
CA ARG A 176 3.15 14.29 0.90
C ARG A 176 2.59 13.13 0.09
N PHE A 177 2.47 11.96 0.72
CA PHE A 177 1.90 10.77 0.08
C PHE A 177 0.45 11.02 -0.36
N ALA A 178 -0.39 11.58 0.51
CA ALA A 178 -1.78 11.94 0.18
C ALA A 178 -1.87 12.86 -1.04
N LYS A 179 -1.01 13.90 -1.10
CA LYS A 179 -0.99 14.85 -2.22
C LYS A 179 -0.65 14.18 -3.55
N GLN A 180 0.26 13.21 -3.55
CA GLN A 180 0.60 12.44 -4.75
C GLN A 180 -0.51 11.45 -5.11
N MET A 181 -1.02 10.71 -4.13
CA MET A 181 -2.11 9.75 -4.36
C MET A 181 -3.40 10.41 -4.86
N GLN A 182 -3.71 11.63 -4.42
CA GLN A 182 -4.84 12.38 -4.94
C GLN A 182 -4.74 12.56 -6.48
N ARG A 183 -3.56 12.88 -7.00
CA ARG A 183 -3.33 13.01 -8.46
C ARG A 183 -3.46 11.67 -9.17
N VAL A 184 -2.93 10.61 -8.56
CA VAL A 184 -3.03 9.25 -9.10
C VAL A 184 -4.49 8.82 -9.19
N PHE A 185 -5.26 9.00 -8.11
CA PHE A 185 -6.68 8.65 -8.08
C PHE A 185 -7.49 9.43 -9.13
N GLN A 186 -7.21 10.72 -9.30
CA GLN A 186 -7.83 11.55 -10.36
C GLN A 186 -7.54 11.03 -11.76
N THR A 187 -6.43 10.35 -11.98
CA THR A 187 -6.04 9.78 -13.27
C THR A 187 -6.65 8.41 -13.49
N VAL A 188 -6.61 7.57 -12.47
CA VAL A 188 -6.96 6.14 -12.54
C VAL A 188 -8.47 5.91 -12.40
N PHE A 189 -9.10 6.56 -11.44
CA PHE A 189 -10.51 6.35 -11.09
C PHE A 189 -11.38 7.51 -11.58
N ARG A 190 -11.31 7.82 -12.88
CA ARG A 190 -12.09 8.91 -13.53
C ARG A 190 -13.58 8.64 -13.57
#